data_45a9fb0ae616e02802d7813bf07ea55e
#
_entry.id   45a9fb0ae616e02802d7813bf07ea55e
#
_cell.length_a   1.000
_cell.length_b   1.000
_cell.length_c   1.000
_cell.angle_alpha   90.00
_cell.angle_beta   90.00
_cell.angle_gamma   90.00
#
_symmetry.space_group_name_H-M   'P 1'
#
loop_
_entity.id
_entity.type
_entity.pdbx_description
1 polymer ?
#
loop_
_entity_poly.entity_id
_entity_poly.type
_entity_poly.pdbx_seq_one_letter_code
_entity_poly.pdbx_strand_id
1 'polypeptide(L)'
;MKILTCGKGGCGKSSVTALLAIELEKRGYKVIVVDNDESNFGLHIQLGMELPKDFALHFGGKRMVAEKLLKSMKGEGDRFSVFKDGIRASDIPGDYMSKKGGLNLIAIGKIRDFGEGCACPFNALSADFLRMLELSKGEFALIDTDAGVEHFGRGVEAGCDLILMVIDPSQESILLAEKVNKISEGAGKPLYYVLNKTDDETAKFLLDSVDQSKVVSVIPEDKRVFKNGLVGDALKLQIKTQDEDNYKGCTVIKQGSQTR
;
A
#
# COMPACT_ATOMS: atom_id res chain seq x y z
N MET A 1 -2.03 -12.32 -5.73
CA MET A 1 -0.70 -11.69 -5.52
C MET A 1 -0.83 -10.56 -4.53
N LYS A 2 0.06 -10.48 -3.52
CA LYS A 2 0.07 -9.47 -2.44
C LYS A 2 1.22 -8.50 -2.66
N ILE A 3 0.92 -7.20 -2.81
CA ILE A 3 1.88 -6.14 -3.14
C ILE A 3 1.93 -5.14 -1.99
N LEU A 4 3.10 -4.99 -1.37
CA LEU A 4 3.33 -4.00 -0.33
C LEU A 4 3.80 -2.69 -0.97
N THR A 5 3.09 -1.59 -0.74
CA THR A 5 3.52 -0.26 -1.17
C THR A 5 4.21 0.46 -0.02
N CYS A 6 5.46 0.90 -0.23
CA CYS A 6 6.25 1.63 0.77
C CYS A 6 6.91 2.88 0.18
N GLY A 7 7.53 3.70 1.01
CA GLY A 7 8.24 4.91 0.61
C GLY A 7 8.16 6.01 1.66
N LYS A 8 8.80 7.15 1.37
CA LYS A 8 8.86 8.31 2.25
C LYS A 8 7.47 8.92 2.54
N GLY A 9 7.33 9.64 3.66
CA GLY A 9 6.16 10.47 3.93
C GLY A 9 5.92 11.48 2.81
N GLY A 10 4.70 11.54 2.29
CA GLY A 10 4.33 12.47 1.23
C GLY A 10 4.76 12.07 -0.20
N CYS A 11 5.50 10.98 -0.43
CA CYS A 11 5.90 10.57 -1.78
C CYS A 11 4.74 10.12 -2.68
N GLY A 12 3.55 9.87 -2.12
CA GLY A 12 2.35 9.50 -2.86
C GLY A 12 2.01 8.01 -2.85
N LYS A 13 2.44 7.25 -1.82
CA LYS A 13 2.12 5.82 -1.65
C LYS A 13 0.63 5.52 -1.85
N SER A 14 -0.21 6.16 -1.06
CA SER A 14 -1.67 5.93 -1.10
C SER A 14 -2.27 6.28 -2.46
N SER A 15 -1.77 7.34 -3.13
CA SER A 15 -2.23 7.69 -4.48
C SER A 15 -1.82 6.64 -5.51
N VAL A 16 -0.59 6.12 -5.43
CA VAL A 16 -0.10 5.04 -6.31
C VAL A 16 -0.88 3.75 -6.03
N THR A 17 -1.11 3.41 -4.76
CA THR A 17 -1.92 2.25 -4.36
C THR A 17 -3.34 2.36 -4.91
N ALA A 18 -4.00 3.52 -4.77
CA ALA A 18 -5.35 3.75 -5.28
C ALA A 18 -5.40 3.69 -6.81
N LEU A 19 -4.45 4.30 -7.51
CA LEU A 19 -4.36 4.25 -8.98
C LEU A 19 -4.16 2.82 -9.48
N LEU A 20 -3.27 2.06 -8.86
CA LEU A 20 -3.02 0.66 -9.20
C LEU A 20 -4.27 -0.20 -8.95
N ALA A 21 -4.97 0.02 -7.81
CA ALA A 21 -6.20 -0.69 -7.50
C ALA A 21 -7.29 -0.45 -8.55
N ILE A 22 -7.52 0.82 -8.92
CA ILE A 22 -8.51 1.21 -9.92
C ILE A 22 -8.16 0.62 -11.29
N GLU A 23 -6.88 0.62 -11.67
CA GLU A 23 -6.44 0.08 -12.96
C GLU A 23 -6.57 -1.45 -13.04
N LEU A 24 -6.23 -2.16 -11.97
CA LEU A 24 -6.42 -3.61 -11.89
C LEU A 24 -7.91 -3.98 -11.96
N GLU A 25 -8.76 -3.23 -11.27
CA GLU A 25 -10.21 -3.45 -11.31
C GLU A 25 -10.78 -3.24 -12.72
N LYS A 26 -10.38 -2.18 -13.42
CA LYS A 26 -10.75 -1.93 -14.83
C LYS A 26 -10.35 -3.06 -15.75
N ARG A 27 -9.27 -3.76 -15.46
CA ARG A 27 -8.80 -4.95 -16.20
C ARG A 27 -9.52 -6.24 -15.80
N GLY A 28 -10.53 -6.15 -14.93
CA GLY A 28 -11.36 -7.26 -14.50
C GLY A 28 -10.81 -8.09 -13.35
N TYR A 29 -9.76 -7.64 -12.67
CA TYR A 29 -9.25 -8.28 -11.46
C TYR A 29 -10.06 -7.88 -10.24
N LYS A 30 -10.11 -8.76 -9.25
CA LYS A 30 -10.62 -8.43 -7.91
C LYS A 30 -9.46 -7.92 -7.05
N VAL A 31 -9.66 -6.79 -6.39
CA VAL A 31 -8.61 -6.14 -5.61
C VAL A 31 -9.07 -5.94 -4.18
N ILE A 32 -8.24 -6.36 -3.24
CA ILE A 32 -8.36 -6.05 -1.82
C ILE A 32 -7.32 -4.99 -1.51
N VAL A 33 -7.76 -3.78 -1.17
CA VAL A 33 -6.88 -2.72 -0.68
C VAL A 33 -6.86 -2.80 0.85
N VAL A 34 -5.67 -2.96 1.40
CA VAL A 34 -5.44 -3.03 2.85
C VAL A 34 -4.80 -1.71 3.29
N ASP A 35 -5.58 -0.87 3.95
CA ASP A 35 -5.10 0.37 4.54
C ASP A 35 -4.43 0.06 5.87
N ASN A 36 -3.09 0.04 5.85
CA ASN A 36 -2.24 -0.21 7.02
C ASN A 36 -1.52 1.06 7.50
N ASP A 37 -1.86 2.24 6.99
CA ASP A 37 -1.39 3.52 7.52
C ASP A 37 -2.39 4.04 8.55
N GLU A 38 -2.06 3.91 9.83
CA GLU A 38 -2.93 4.33 10.94
C GLU A 38 -3.16 5.85 11.02
N SER A 39 -2.33 6.63 10.34
CA SER A 39 -2.36 8.09 10.36
C SER A 39 -3.10 8.70 9.16
N ASN A 40 -3.23 7.95 8.07
CA ASN A 40 -3.81 8.43 6.82
C ASN A 40 -5.32 8.13 6.75
N PHE A 41 -6.13 9.17 6.57
CA PHE A 41 -7.58 9.07 6.37
C PHE A 41 -8.02 9.37 4.94
N GLY A 42 -7.09 9.40 3.96
CA GLY A 42 -7.37 9.81 2.58
C GLY A 42 -7.56 8.68 1.57
N LEU A 43 -7.10 7.45 1.86
CA LEU A 43 -7.09 6.37 0.87
C LEU A 43 -8.51 5.97 0.40
N HIS A 44 -9.47 5.84 1.32
CA HIS A 44 -10.86 5.52 1.00
C HIS A 44 -11.51 6.58 0.10
N ILE A 45 -11.19 7.87 0.33
CA ILE A 45 -11.66 8.99 -0.49
C ILE A 45 -11.11 8.86 -1.91
N GLN A 46 -9.81 8.60 -2.07
CA GLN A 46 -9.17 8.44 -3.37
C GLN A 46 -9.77 7.28 -4.19
N LEU A 47 -10.21 6.22 -3.51
CA LEU A 47 -10.92 5.10 -4.12
C LEU A 47 -12.41 5.43 -4.40
N GLY A 48 -12.93 6.52 -3.82
CA GLY A 48 -14.36 6.86 -3.86
C GLY A 48 -15.21 5.82 -3.13
N MET A 49 -14.74 5.36 -1.98
CA MET A 49 -15.36 4.35 -1.12
C MET A 49 -15.60 4.91 0.26
N GLU A 50 -16.50 4.32 1.02
CA GLU A 50 -16.67 4.63 2.43
C GLU A 50 -15.54 4.01 3.25
N LEU A 51 -15.14 4.67 4.34
CA LEU A 51 -14.19 4.10 5.29
C LEU A 51 -14.91 3.00 6.10
N PRO A 52 -14.44 1.73 6.04
CA PRO A 52 -15.02 0.67 6.86
C PRO A 52 -14.65 0.86 8.34
N LYS A 53 -15.31 0.12 9.24
CA LYS A 53 -14.86 0.02 10.62
C LYS A 53 -13.47 -0.58 10.69
N ASP A 54 -12.67 -0.13 11.66
CA ASP A 54 -11.32 -0.67 11.88
C ASP A 54 -11.38 -2.18 12.10
N PHE A 55 -10.64 -2.94 11.32
CA PHE A 55 -10.65 -4.40 11.38
C PHE A 55 -10.17 -4.93 12.74
N ALA A 56 -9.31 -4.18 13.43
CA ALA A 56 -8.90 -4.47 14.80
C ALA A 56 -10.08 -4.58 15.78
N LEU A 57 -11.19 -3.86 15.54
CA LEU A 57 -12.39 -3.93 16.40
C LEU A 57 -13.05 -5.30 16.35
N HIS A 58 -12.95 -6.04 15.25
CA HIS A 58 -13.43 -7.42 15.14
C HIS A 58 -12.76 -8.35 16.15
N PHE A 59 -11.54 -8.04 16.55
CA PHE A 59 -10.74 -8.80 17.51
C PHE A 59 -10.73 -8.17 18.92
N GLY A 60 -11.67 -7.30 19.23
CA GLY A 60 -11.79 -6.61 20.52
C GLY A 60 -11.00 -5.31 20.61
N GLY A 61 -10.55 -4.77 19.46
CA GLY A 61 -9.83 -3.50 19.36
C GLY A 61 -8.34 -3.59 19.68
N LYS A 62 -7.67 -2.46 19.54
CA LYS A 62 -6.22 -2.32 19.74
C LYS A 62 -5.70 -2.93 21.04
N ARG A 63 -6.45 -2.72 22.15
CA ARG A 63 -6.08 -3.22 23.47
C ARG A 63 -6.01 -4.77 23.51
N MET A 64 -7.03 -5.43 23.00
CA MET A 64 -7.07 -6.91 23.00
C MET A 64 -6.01 -7.50 22.08
N VAL A 65 -5.76 -6.87 20.93
CA VAL A 65 -4.67 -7.28 20.03
C VAL A 65 -3.31 -7.09 20.71
N ALA A 66 -3.10 -5.96 21.42
CA ALA A 66 -1.88 -5.71 22.19
C ALA A 66 -1.65 -6.74 23.32
N GLU A 67 -2.69 -7.09 24.06
CA GLU A 67 -2.61 -8.09 25.12
C GLU A 67 -2.21 -9.48 24.58
N LYS A 68 -2.78 -9.90 23.45
CA LYS A 68 -2.39 -11.15 22.77
C LYS A 68 -0.94 -11.10 22.27
N LEU A 69 -0.53 -9.97 21.68
CA LEU A 69 0.83 -9.79 21.20
C LEU A 69 1.85 -9.88 22.36
N LEU A 70 1.58 -9.21 23.47
CA LEU A 70 2.45 -9.24 24.66
C LEU A 70 2.59 -10.63 25.26
N LYS A 71 1.52 -11.42 25.32
CA LYS A 71 1.57 -12.82 25.78
C LYS A 71 2.47 -13.67 24.91
N SER A 72 2.32 -13.56 23.58
CA SER A 72 3.17 -14.25 22.62
C SER A 72 4.65 -13.88 22.78
N MET A 73 4.96 -12.58 22.96
CA MET A 73 6.34 -12.09 23.14
C MET A 73 6.98 -12.59 24.44
N LYS A 74 6.20 -12.84 25.49
CA LYS A 74 6.67 -13.42 26.75
C LYS A 74 6.85 -14.95 26.72
N GLY A 75 6.54 -15.58 25.59
CA GLY A 75 6.53 -17.05 25.48
C GLY A 75 5.38 -17.71 26.25
N GLU A 76 4.36 -16.93 26.63
CA GLU A 76 3.16 -17.39 27.32
C GLU A 76 2.10 -17.83 26.30
N GLY A 77 2.39 -18.90 25.51
CA GLY A 77 1.48 -19.41 24.49
C GLY A 77 2.10 -19.54 23.11
N ASP A 78 1.25 -19.78 22.11
CA ASP A 78 1.64 -19.92 20.71
C ASP A 78 2.09 -18.59 20.09
N ARG A 79 2.73 -18.69 18.90
CA ARG A 79 3.04 -17.52 18.09
C ARG A 79 1.79 -16.64 17.92
N PHE A 80 1.97 -15.31 17.98
CA PHE A 80 0.87 -14.36 17.80
C PHE A 80 0.08 -14.72 16.53
N SER A 81 -1.19 -15.03 16.72
CA SER A 81 -2.17 -15.13 15.65
C SER A 81 -3.57 -14.86 16.21
N VAL A 82 -4.36 -14.11 15.45
CA VAL A 82 -5.78 -13.89 15.71
C VAL A 82 -6.65 -14.79 14.82
N PHE A 83 -6.05 -15.38 13.78
CA PHE A 83 -6.71 -16.28 12.85
C PHE A 83 -6.31 -17.73 13.18
N LYS A 84 -7.29 -18.63 13.19
CA LYS A 84 -7.04 -20.08 13.39
C LYS A 84 -6.67 -20.77 12.07
N ASP A 85 -7.33 -20.35 11.00
CA ASP A 85 -7.22 -20.91 9.65
C ASP A 85 -7.00 -19.78 8.63
N GLY A 86 -6.76 -20.13 7.36
CA GLY A 86 -6.72 -19.17 6.27
C GLY A 86 -8.00 -18.32 6.19
N ILE A 87 -7.89 -17.10 5.75
CA ILE A 87 -9.01 -16.16 5.61
C ILE A 87 -9.10 -15.67 4.16
N ARG A 88 -10.31 -15.57 3.64
CA ARG A 88 -10.61 -14.98 2.34
C ARG A 88 -11.39 -13.69 2.49
N ALA A 89 -11.42 -12.88 1.44
CA ALA A 89 -12.23 -11.66 1.43
C ALA A 89 -13.72 -11.92 1.76
N SER A 90 -14.25 -13.10 1.37
CA SER A 90 -15.63 -13.51 1.67
C SER A 90 -15.91 -13.71 3.15
N ASP A 91 -14.88 -14.02 3.93
CA ASP A 91 -14.99 -14.38 5.34
C ASP A 91 -14.94 -13.14 6.26
N ILE A 92 -14.64 -11.97 5.67
CA ILE A 92 -14.56 -10.71 6.39
C ILE A 92 -15.96 -10.15 6.56
N PRO A 93 -16.43 -9.86 7.79
CA PRO A 93 -17.75 -9.30 8.02
C PRO A 93 -17.92 -7.94 7.33
N GLY A 94 -19.12 -7.68 6.78
CA GLY A 94 -19.38 -6.51 5.94
C GLY A 94 -19.10 -5.15 6.58
N ASP A 95 -19.22 -5.04 7.91
CA ASP A 95 -18.87 -3.82 8.65
C ASP A 95 -17.39 -3.41 8.54
N TYR A 96 -16.51 -4.39 8.31
CA TYR A 96 -15.05 -4.23 8.27
C TYR A 96 -14.47 -4.20 6.85
N MET A 97 -15.34 -4.24 5.84
CA MET A 97 -14.92 -4.19 4.44
C MET A 97 -15.91 -3.39 3.60
N SER A 98 -15.47 -2.27 3.05
CA SER A 98 -16.22 -1.55 2.02
C SER A 98 -16.03 -2.20 0.65
N LYS A 99 -17.08 -2.17 -0.19
CA LYS A 99 -17.07 -2.80 -1.53
C LYS A 99 -17.57 -1.82 -2.60
N LYS A 100 -16.89 -1.82 -3.76
CA LYS A 100 -17.29 -1.05 -4.93
C LYS A 100 -16.80 -1.76 -6.20
N GLY A 101 -17.70 -2.29 -7.01
CA GLY A 101 -17.28 -3.12 -8.16
C GLY A 101 -16.42 -4.30 -7.74
N GLY A 102 -15.25 -4.42 -8.37
CA GLY A 102 -14.22 -5.40 -8.00
C GLY A 102 -13.28 -4.98 -6.87
N LEU A 103 -13.46 -3.76 -6.31
CA LEU A 103 -12.63 -3.24 -5.21
C LEU A 103 -13.23 -3.59 -3.86
N ASN A 104 -12.37 -4.05 -2.95
CA ASN A 104 -12.65 -4.23 -1.53
C ASN A 104 -11.65 -3.41 -0.73
N LEU A 105 -12.08 -2.70 0.28
CA LEU A 105 -11.22 -1.89 1.17
C LEU A 105 -11.36 -2.38 2.59
N ILE A 106 -10.23 -2.61 3.26
CA ILE A 106 -10.11 -2.96 4.68
C ILE A 106 -9.20 -1.93 5.33
N ALA A 107 -9.61 -1.34 6.44
CA ALA A 107 -8.74 -0.54 7.30
C ALA A 107 -8.33 -1.37 8.52
N ILE A 108 -7.01 -1.59 8.70
CA ILE A 108 -6.50 -2.43 9.80
C ILE A 108 -6.82 -1.77 11.14
N GLY A 109 -6.54 -0.47 11.26
CA GLY A 109 -6.88 0.33 12.42
C GLY A 109 -6.35 1.74 12.29
N LYS A 110 -7.05 2.70 12.89
CA LYS A 110 -6.70 4.12 12.84
C LYS A 110 -6.41 4.65 14.24
N ILE A 111 -5.42 5.52 14.35
CA ILE A 111 -5.15 6.30 15.56
C ILE A 111 -5.99 7.58 15.45
N ARG A 112 -6.95 7.77 16.36
CA ARG A 112 -7.87 8.91 16.34
C ARG A 112 -7.64 9.87 17.48
N ASP A 113 -7.14 9.38 18.63
CA ASP A 113 -7.05 10.14 19.86
C ASP A 113 -5.62 10.25 20.35
N PHE A 114 -5.35 11.36 21.03
CA PHE A 114 -4.07 11.57 21.70
C PHE A 114 -3.87 10.53 22.83
N GLY A 115 -2.68 9.93 22.89
CA GLY A 115 -2.35 8.97 23.94
C GLY A 115 -2.74 7.51 23.65
N GLU A 116 -3.25 7.19 22.46
CA GLU A 116 -3.55 5.80 22.05
C GLU A 116 -2.31 4.89 21.95
N GLY A 117 -1.11 5.44 22.08
CA GLY A 117 0.15 4.68 22.02
C GLY A 117 0.55 4.25 20.61
N CYS A 118 1.53 3.33 20.51
CA CYS A 118 2.12 2.96 19.23
C CYS A 118 1.19 2.12 18.35
N ALA A 119 1.46 2.11 17.04
CA ALA A 119 0.77 1.28 16.04
C ALA A 119 1.19 -0.20 16.04
N CYS A 120 2.09 -0.62 16.92
CA CYS A 120 2.61 -1.99 16.97
C CYS A 120 1.54 -3.09 16.93
N PRO A 121 0.39 -2.98 17.65
CA PRO A 121 -0.67 -3.97 17.59
C PRO A 121 -1.33 -4.04 16.20
N PHE A 122 -1.51 -2.91 15.52
CA PHE A 122 -2.08 -2.86 14.16
C PHE A 122 -1.15 -3.53 13.14
N ASN A 123 0.14 -3.25 13.22
CA ASN A 123 1.12 -3.88 12.35
C ASN A 123 1.22 -5.40 12.60
N ALA A 124 1.14 -5.85 13.85
CA ALA A 124 1.10 -7.27 14.17
C ALA A 124 -0.16 -7.95 13.61
N LEU A 125 -1.32 -7.30 13.75
CA LEU A 125 -2.58 -7.76 13.15
C LEU A 125 -2.47 -7.82 11.62
N SER A 126 -1.91 -6.79 10.99
CA SER A 126 -1.70 -6.74 9.54
C SER A 126 -0.78 -7.86 9.06
N ALA A 127 0.35 -8.06 9.73
CA ALA A 127 1.29 -9.14 9.39
C ALA A 127 0.63 -10.52 9.49
N ASP A 128 -0.17 -10.75 10.54
CA ASP A 128 -0.93 -11.99 10.71
C ASP A 128 -2.01 -12.15 9.63
N PHE A 129 -2.80 -11.10 9.39
CA PHE A 129 -3.82 -11.07 8.33
C PHE A 129 -3.22 -11.39 6.96
N LEU A 130 -2.15 -10.72 6.58
CA LEU A 130 -1.52 -10.90 5.27
C LEU A 130 -0.91 -12.30 5.11
N ARG A 131 -0.40 -12.88 6.17
CA ARG A 131 0.08 -14.26 6.18
C ARG A 131 -1.05 -15.25 5.95
N MET A 132 -2.21 -15.03 6.58
CA MET A 132 -3.37 -15.91 6.53
C MET A 132 -4.31 -15.63 5.35
N LEU A 133 -4.20 -14.48 4.70
CA LEU A 133 -5.03 -14.11 3.56
C LEU A 133 -4.78 -15.05 2.37
N GLU A 134 -5.80 -15.75 1.95
CA GLU A 134 -5.80 -16.57 0.74
C GLU A 134 -6.39 -15.80 -0.43
N LEU A 135 -5.65 -15.76 -1.52
CA LEU A 135 -6.08 -15.12 -2.77
C LEU A 135 -6.28 -16.18 -3.86
N SER A 136 -7.39 -16.09 -4.57
CA SER A 136 -7.67 -16.90 -5.75
C SER A 136 -6.94 -16.36 -6.98
N LYS A 137 -6.92 -17.14 -8.06
CA LYS A 137 -6.40 -16.65 -9.36
C LYS A 137 -7.21 -15.43 -9.82
N GLY A 138 -6.51 -14.35 -10.21
CA GLY A 138 -7.15 -13.10 -10.61
C GLY A 138 -7.50 -12.17 -9.44
N GLU A 139 -7.04 -12.47 -8.23
CA GLU A 139 -7.15 -11.60 -7.06
C GLU A 139 -5.82 -10.97 -6.68
N PHE A 140 -5.86 -9.70 -6.29
CA PHE A 140 -4.73 -8.93 -5.80
C PHE A 140 -5.03 -8.38 -4.41
N ALA A 141 -4.00 -8.31 -3.56
CA ALA A 141 -4.04 -7.50 -2.35
C ALA A 141 -2.98 -6.41 -2.47
N LEU A 142 -3.38 -5.16 -2.30
CA LEU A 142 -2.51 -3.99 -2.31
C LEU A 142 -2.47 -3.41 -0.90
N ILE A 143 -1.29 -3.34 -0.31
CA ILE A 143 -1.10 -2.93 1.08
C ILE A 143 -0.50 -1.53 1.08
N ASP A 144 -1.27 -0.53 1.54
CA ASP A 144 -0.78 0.83 1.76
C ASP A 144 -0.20 0.94 3.16
N THR A 145 1.05 1.38 3.29
CA THR A 145 1.74 1.43 4.58
C THR A 145 2.02 2.85 5.02
N ASP A 146 2.30 3.03 6.31
CA ASP A 146 2.85 4.23 6.90
C ASP A 146 4.18 4.65 6.23
N ALA A 147 4.69 5.82 6.58
CA ALA A 147 5.95 6.32 6.05
C ALA A 147 7.15 5.55 6.61
N GLY A 148 8.18 5.41 5.79
CA GLY A 148 9.46 4.84 6.23
C GLY A 148 9.57 3.33 6.05
N VAL A 149 10.24 2.68 6.97
CA VAL A 149 10.62 1.26 6.92
C VAL A 149 10.24 0.48 8.18
N GLU A 150 9.52 1.11 9.12
CA GLU A 150 9.21 0.48 10.41
C GLU A 150 8.35 -0.78 10.26
N HIS A 151 7.48 -0.83 9.25
CA HIS A 151 6.66 -1.99 8.95
C HIS A 151 7.50 -3.23 8.56
N PHE A 152 8.68 -3.06 7.96
CA PHE A 152 9.60 -4.19 7.67
C PHE A 152 10.12 -4.83 8.96
N GLY A 153 10.46 -4.04 9.97
CA GLY A 153 10.88 -4.58 11.27
C GLY A 153 9.76 -5.29 12.05
N ARG A 154 8.51 -5.18 11.57
CA ARG A 154 7.32 -5.78 12.17
C ARG A 154 6.76 -6.96 11.40
N GLY A 155 7.41 -7.35 10.29
CA GLY A 155 7.10 -8.55 9.50
C GLY A 155 5.89 -8.43 8.58
N VAL A 156 5.43 -7.22 8.27
CA VAL A 156 4.31 -7.01 7.32
C VAL A 156 4.69 -7.51 5.93
N GLU A 157 5.94 -7.28 5.51
CA GLU A 157 6.50 -7.72 4.23
C GLU A 157 6.53 -9.25 4.08
N ALA A 158 6.66 -9.98 5.19
CA ALA A 158 6.75 -11.44 5.15
C ALA A 158 5.50 -12.07 4.54
N GLY A 159 4.32 -11.46 4.74
CA GLY A 159 3.05 -11.88 4.17
C GLY A 159 2.84 -11.45 2.72
N CYS A 160 3.77 -10.71 2.10
CA CYS A 160 3.63 -10.16 0.75
C CYS A 160 4.50 -10.90 -0.27
N ASP A 161 4.09 -10.85 -1.53
CA ASP A 161 4.80 -11.50 -2.64
C ASP A 161 5.88 -10.58 -3.23
N LEU A 162 5.65 -9.26 -3.24
CA LEU A 162 6.60 -8.26 -3.71
C LEU A 162 6.43 -6.92 -2.97
N ILE A 163 7.47 -6.09 -3.08
CA ILE A 163 7.53 -4.73 -2.56
C ILE A 163 7.50 -3.76 -3.74
N LEU A 164 6.62 -2.77 -3.68
CA LEU A 164 6.53 -1.66 -4.62
C LEU A 164 6.91 -0.37 -3.89
N MET A 165 8.08 0.17 -4.16
CA MET A 165 8.53 1.39 -3.51
C MET A 165 8.25 2.61 -4.37
N VAL A 166 7.60 3.61 -3.77
CA VAL A 166 7.31 4.90 -4.39
C VAL A 166 8.42 5.89 -4.04
N ILE A 167 9.04 6.46 -5.05
CA ILE A 167 10.18 7.38 -4.96
C ILE A 167 9.75 8.73 -5.55
N ASP A 168 9.80 9.78 -4.77
CA ASP A 168 9.63 11.18 -5.23
C ASP A 168 10.99 11.86 -5.47
N PRO A 169 11.04 13.02 -6.17
CA PRO A 169 12.28 13.74 -6.43
C PRO A 169 12.85 14.39 -5.15
N SER A 170 13.40 13.55 -4.27
CA SER A 170 14.05 14.01 -3.05
C SER A 170 15.21 13.09 -2.67
N GLN A 171 16.27 13.67 -2.12
CA GLN A 171 17.43 12.92 -1.65
C GLN A 171 17.06 11.88 -0.59
N GLU A 172 16.10 12.21 0.28
CA GLU A 172 15.61 11.30 1.31
C GLU A 172 14.98 10.04 0.71
N SER A 173 14.19 10.18 -0.38
CA SER A 173 13.61 9.03 -1.08
C SER A 173 14.66 8.13 -1.72
N ILE A 174 15.74 8.70 -2.26
CA ILE A 174 16.86 7.95 -2.85
C ILE A 174 17.59 7.15 -1.77
N LEU A 175 17.95 7.79 -0.66
CA LEU A 175 18.59 7.11 0.48
C LEU A 175 17.70 6.01 1.07
N LEU A 176 16.39 6.26 1.12
CA LEU A 176 15.43 5.26 1.58
C LEU A 176 15.37 4.07 0.60
N ALA A 177 15.48 4.31 -0.71
CA ALA A 177 15.48 3.25 -1.72
C ALA A 177 16.68 2.30 -1.56
N GLU A 178 17.86 2.82 -1.27
CA GLU A 178 19.04 2.01 -0.96
C GLU A 178 18.81 1.13 0.27
N LYS A 179 18.20 1.70 1.32
CA LYS A 179 17.88 0.97 2.56
C LYS A 179 16.85 -0.13 2.30
N VAL A 180 15.77 0.18 1.59
CA VAL A 180 14.71 -0.79 1.25
C VAL A 180 15.25 -1.89 0.35
N ASN A 181 16.16 -1.57 -0.58
CA ASN A 181 16.81 -2.57 -1.42
C ASN A 181 17.56 -3.62 -0.58
N LYS A 182 18.38 -3.19 0.37
CA LYS A 182 19.09 -4.11 1.29
C LYS A 182 18.15 -4.96 2.13
N ILE A 183 17.05 -4.36 2.61
CA ILE A 183 16.04 -5.09 3.39
C ILE A 183 15.33 -6.13 2.52
N SER A 184 14.94 -5.77 1.29
CA SER A 184 14.24 -6.68 0.36
C SER A 184 15.12 -7.86 -0.03
N GLU A 185 16.40 -7.63 -0.28
CA GLU A 185 17.38 -8.69 -0.54
C GLU A 185 17.51 -9.64 0.65
N GLY A 186 17.64 -9.11 1.86
CA GLY A 186 17.69 -9.90 3.10
C GLY A 186 16.43 -10.71 3.36
N ALA A 187 15.27 -10.20 2.96
CA ALA A 187 13.98 -10.87 3.07
C ALA A 187 13.66 -11.80 1.89
N GLY A 188 14.48 -11.83 0.84
CA GLY A 188 14.24 -12.59 -0.38
C GLY A 188 12.98 -12.15 -1.14
N LYS A 189 12.62 -10.86 -1.08
CA LYS A 189 11.42 -10.31 -1.72
C LYS A 189 11.78 -9.49 -2.96
N PRO A 190 11.10 -9.70 -4.09
CA PRO A 190 11.24 -8.82 -5.26
C PRO A 190 10.90 -7.38 -4.90
N LEU A 191 11.73 -6.44 -5.36
CA LEU A 191 11.53 -5.00 -5.17
C LEU A 191 11.44 -4.32 -6.52
N TYR A 192 10.41 -3.47 -6.68
CA TYR A 192 10.23 -2.62 -7.84
C TYR A 192 10.01 -1.17 -7.42
N TYR A 193 10.33 -0.24 -8.32
CA TYR A 193 10.23 1.19 -8.09
C TYR A 193 9.16 1.84 -8.97
N VAL A 194 8.41 2.75 -8.37
CA VAL A 194 7.56 3.73 -9.06
C VAL A 194 8.15 5.10 -8.79
N LEU A 195 8.65 5.77 -9.81
CA LEU A 195 9.10 7.16 -9.72
C LEU A 195 7.86 8.05 -9.84
N ASN A 196 7.60 8.88 -8.83
CA ASN A 196 6.36 9.65 -8.72
C ASN A 196 6.63 11.14 -8.56
N LYS A 197 5.69 11.98 -8.97
CA LYS A 197 5.77 13.45 -8.91
C LYS A 197 6.96 14.01 -9.69
N THR A 198 7.25 13.42 -10.84
CA THR A 198 8.38 13.80 -11.68
C THR A 198 8.00 14.82 -12.74
N ASP A 199 8.96 15.58 -13.22
CA ASP A 199 9.03 16.20 -14.54
C ASP A 199 10.13 15.53 -15.36
N ASP A 200 10.43 16.01 -16.56
CA ASP A 200 11.41 15.37 -17.45
C ASP A 200 12.84 15.39 -16.84
N GLU A 201 13.21 16.44 -16.14
CA GLU A 201 14.55 16.59 -15.52
C GLU A 201 14.69 15.69 -14.32
N THR A 202 13.73 15.74 -13.39
CA THR A 202 13.74 14.94 -12.18
C THR A 202 13.53 13.45 -12.45
N ALA A 203 12.77 13.08 -13.48
CA ALA A 203 12.63 11.68 -13.90
C ALA A 203 13.98 11.11 -14.34
N LYS A 204 14.74 11.86 -15.16
CA LYS A 204 16.09 11.46 -15.59
C LYS A 204 17.02 11.33 -14.39
N PHE A 205 17.04 12.33 -13.51
CA PHE A 205 17.87 12.29 -12.30
C PHE A 205 17.57 11.07 -11.41
N LEU A 206 16.29 10.76 -11.18
CA LEU A 206 15.90 9.61 -10.39
C LEU A 206 16.29 8.29 -11.07
N LEU A 207 16.12 8.18 -12.40
CA LEU A 207 16.54 7.00 -13.16
C LEU A 207 18.05 6.76 -13.04
N ASP A 208 18.86 7.82 -13.06
CA ASP A 208 20.30 7.74 -12.88
C ASP A 208 20.72 7.40 -11.43
N SER A 209 19.81 7.63 -10.47
CA SER A 209 20.06 7.46 -9.02
C SER A 209 19.64 6.10 -8.46
N VAL A 210 18.87 5.29 -9.22
CA VAL A 210 18.37 3.98 -8.75
C VAL A 210 18.66 2.88 -9.78
N ASP A 211 18.50 1.61 -9.39
CA ASP A 211 18.57 0.49 -10.33
C ASP A 211 17.41 0.57 -11.34
N GLN A 212 17.70 1.02 -12.55
CA GLN A 212 16.70 1.21 -13.60
C GLN A 212 15.96 -0.08 -13.97
N SER A 213 16.59 -1.24 -13.81
CA SER A 213 15.96 -2.53 -14.10
C SER A 213 14.77 -2.87 -13.18
N LYS A 214 14.70 -2.19 -12.03
CA LYS A 214 13.62 -2.31 -11.05
C LYS A 214 12.53 -1.26 -11.25
N VAL A 215 12.73 -0.25 -12.11
CA VAL A 215 11.74 0.81 -12.34
C VAL A 215 10.63 0.28 -13.25
N VAL A 216 9.42 0.20 -12.73
CA VAL A 216 8.25 -0.30 -13.47
C VAL A 216 7.33 0.82 -13.96
N SER A 217 7.46 2.03 -13.43
CA SER A 217 6.64 3.17 -13.84
C SER A 217 7.28 4.49 -13.45
N VAL A 218 7.04 5.51 -14.30
CA VAL A 218 7.35 6.91 -14.04
C VAL A 218 6.05 7.70 -14.14
N ILE A 219 5.65 8.34 -13.04
CA ILE A 219 4.39 9.09 -12.91
C ILE A 219 4.72 10.56 -12.76
N PRO A 220 4.37 11.40 -13.74
CA PRO A 220 4.59 12.85 -13.64
C PRO A 220 3.72 13.47 -12.55
N GLU A 221 4.16 14.62 -12.04
CA GLU A 221 3.36 15.43 -11.14
C GLU A 221 2.06 15.86 -11.82
N ASP A 222 0.93 15.68 -11.16
CA ASP A 222 -0.37 16.08 -11.65
C ASP A 222 -1.15 16.89 -10.62
N LYS A 223 -1.35 18.16 -10.94
CA LYS A 223 -2.12 19.10 -10.12
C LYS A 223 -3.56 18.66 -9.86
N ARG A 224 -4.12 17.77 -10.70
CA ARG A 224 -5.48 17.22 -10.49
C ARG A 224 -5.50 16.25 -9.32
N VAL A 225 -4.45 15.43 -9.14
CA VAL A 225 -4.30 14.55 -7.96
C VAL A 225 -4.30 15.37 -6.69
N PHE A 226 -3.51 16.47 -6.69
CA PHE A 226 -3.46 17.39 -5.57
C PHE A 226 -4.82 18.05 -5.31
N LYS A 227 -5.48 18.56 -6.36
CA LYS A 227 -6.80 19.19 -6.26
C LYS A 227 -7.87 18.21 -5.75
N ASN A 228 -7.90 16.98 -6.27
CA ASN A 228 -8.85 15.97 -5.80
C ASN A 228 -8.64 15.65 -4.32
N GLY A 229 -7.38 15.58 -3.86
CA GLY A 229 -7.07 15.43 -2.45
C GLY A 229 -7.57 16.59 -1.58
N LEU A 230 -7.51 17.82 -2.07
CA LEU A 230 -8.00 19.01 -1.35
C LEU A 230 -9.53 19.03 -1.21
N VAL A 231 -10.27 18.63 -2.24
CA VAL A 231 -11.75 18.68 -2.24
C VAL A 231 -12.40 17.36 -1.82
N GLY A 232 -11.58 16.33 -1.53
CA GLY A 232 -12.09 15.03 -1.10
C GLY A 232 -12.78 14.24 -2.21
N ASP A 233 -12.31 14.38 -3.45
CA ASP A 233 -12.84 13.67 -4.61
C ASP A 233 -12.06 12.39 -4.90
N ALA A 234 -12.75 11.37 -5.39
CA ALA A 234 -12.13 10.14 -5.89
C ALA A 234 -11.20 10.41 -7.09
N LEU A 235 -10.15 9.61 -7.21
CA LEU A 235 -9.23 9.69 -8.35
C LEU A 235 -9.95 9.20 -9.62
N LYS A 236 -10.16 10.10 -10.58
CA LYS A 236 -10.76 9.82 -11.89
C LYS A 236 -9.71 9.91 -13.00
N LEU A 237 -8.57 9.27 -12.80
CA LEU A 237 -7.47 9.30 -13.74
C LEU A 237 -7.48 8.06 -14.62
N GLN A 238 -7.25 8.26 -15.92
CA GLN A 238 -6.97 7.17 -16.84
C GLN A 238 -5.46 7.06 -16.99
N ILE A 239 -4.93 5.90 -16.66
CA ILE A 239 -3.55 5.56 -16.96
C ILE A 239 -3.50 5.25 -18.46
N LYS A 240 -2.85 6.12 -19.24
CA LYS A 240 -2.48 5.80 -20.63
C LYS A 240 -1.09 5.18 -20.59
N THR A 241 -1.00 3.91 -20.94
CA THR A 241 0.27 3.30 -21.35
C THR A 241 0.66 3.95 -22.66
N GLN A 242 1.80 4.65 -22.72
CA GLN A 242 2.37 5.12 -23.97
C GLN A 242 3.49 4.18 -24.42
N ASP A 243 3.54 4.07 -25.77
CA ASP A 243 4.47 3.22 -26.50
C ASP A 243 5.94 3.39 -26.10
N GLU A 244 6.65 2.30 -26.28
CA GLU A 244 7.98 1.91 -25.79
C GLU A 244 9.17 2.80 -26.20
N ASP A 245 8.98 4.00 -26.79
CA ASP A 245 10.06 4.66 -27.52
C ASP A 245 11.02 5.53 -26.70
N ASN A 246 10.72 5.87 -25.45
CA ASN A 246 11.58 6.80 -24.70
C ASN A 246 12.31 6.23 -23.47
N TYR A 247 11.89 5.09 -22.91
CA TYR A 247 12.59 4.47 -21.79
C TYR A 247 12.63 2.96 -22.00
N LYS A 248 13.76 2.40 -22.39
CA LYS A 248 13.93 0.95 -22.58
C LYS A 248 13.52 0.19 -21.32
N GLY A 249 12.35 -0.43 -21.37
CA GLY A 249 11.82 -1.30 -20.32
C GLY A 249 10.93 -0.65 -19.28
N CYS A 250 10.63 0.64 -19.34
CA CYS A 250 9.72 1.32 -18.40
C CYS A 250 8.39 1.69 -19.06
N THR A 251 7.28 1.34 -18.43
CA THR A 251 5.96 1.83 -18.83
C THR A 251 5.76 3.24 -18.29
N VAL A 252 5.82 4.26 -19.15
CA VAL A 252 5.51 5.64 -18.78
C VAL A 252 3.98 5.79 -18.70
N ILE A 253 3.47 6.05 -17.50
CA ILE A 253 2.05 6.30 -17.28
C ILE A 253 1.80 7.78 -17.51
N LYS A 254 1.36 8.18 -18.72
CA LYS A 254 0.85 9.54 -18.97
C LYS A 254 -0.64 9.60 -18.70
N GLN A 255 -1.03 10.56 -17.90
CA GLN A 255 -2.43 10.82 -17.58
C GLN A 255 -3.13 11.45 -18.77
N GLY A 256 -4.23 10.86 -19.22
CA GLY A 256 -4.96 11.35 -20.39
C GLY A 256 -5.62 12.70 -20.12
N SER A 257 -5.38 13.68 -20.99
CA SER A 257 -6.23 14.88 -21.11
C SER A 257 -7.63 14.43 -21.54
N GLN A 258 -8.66 14.69 -20.73
CA GLN A 258 -10.02 14.67 -21.25
C GLN A 258 -10.16 15.81 -22.27
N THR A 259 -10.21 15.50 -23.53
CA THR A 259 -10.85 16.37 -24.52
C THR A 259 -12.34 16.43 -24.19
N ARG A 260 -12.85 17.64 -24.14
CA ARG A 260 -14.25 18.02 -23.90
C ARG A 260 -15.23 17.30 -24.84
#